data_009d3012ba07d8919150536fc5eb7809
#
_entry.id   009d3012ba07d8919150536fc5eb7809
#
_cell.length_a   1.000
_cell.length_b   1.000
_cell.length_c   1.000
_cell.angle_alpha   90.00
_cell.angle_beta   90.00
_cell.angle_gamma   90.00
#
_symmetry.space_group_name_H-M   'P 1'
#
loop_
_entity.id
_entity.type
_entity.pdbx_description
1 polymer ?
#
loop_
_entity_poly.entity_id
_entity_poly.type
_entity_poly.pdbx_seq_one_letter_code
_entity_poly.pdbx_strand_id
1 'polypeptide(L)'
;MDFNQPSILGSTDLNVGRLGVASSYGAPARAFEEAFEIGCNYFYWGSLRKKGMREAIRHICRKGKRDALIVVIQSYSRSAVLMEASYRRALKRLGLDYGDVLLLGFYKRKPPLRILDRAMTMKAKGMCRYLAISSHNRQLFPELAKEDMYDIFHVRYSAAHRGAETETFPFVQGRHRPGIVSYTATRWGGLLDQKNMPPGEAAPSATDCYRFVLSHPAVDVCITGPKNLEQMRQALRTLDLGPLGREGLERMRKIGAYVRG
;
A
#
# COMPACT_ATOMS: atom_id res chain seq x y z
N MET A 1 1.11 19.88 -4.72
CA MET A 1 1.30 18.43 -5.02
C MET A 1 0.06 17.99 -5.80
N ASP A 2 0.25 17.43 -6.98
CA ASP A 2 -0.85 16.91 -7.81
C ASP A 2 -0.90 15.39 -7.68
N PHE A 3 -2.05 14.84 -7.26
CA PHE A 3 -2.18 13.39 -7.07
C PHE A 3 -2.43 12.62 -8.36
N ASN A 4 -2.78 13.30 -9.46
CA ASN A 4 -2.88 12.70 -10.79
C ASN A 4 -1.50 12.41 -11.40
N GLN A 5 -0.45 13.10 -10.93
CA GLN A 5 0.89 12.87 -11.43
C GLN A 5 1.51 11.66 -10.73
N PRO A 6 1.98 10.67 -11.48
CA PRO A 6 2.73 9.56 -10.91
C PRO A 6 4.06 10.06 -10.32
N SER A 7 4.63 9.27 -9.42
CA SER A 7 5.91 9.57 -8.78
C SER A 7 6.80 8.34 -8.74
N ILE A 8 8.10 8.55 -8.60
CA ILE A 8 9.04 7.45 -8.35
C ILE A 8 8.89 6.98 -6.91
N LEU A 9 8.75 5.68 -6.72
CA LEU A 9 8.58 5.05 -5.41
C LEU A 9 9.92 4.95 -4.67
N GLY A 10 10.22 5.90 -3.81
CA GLY A 10 11.48 5.95 -3.10
C GLY A 10 12.70 5.98 -4.02
N SER A 11 13.67 5.09 -3.78
CA SER A 11 14.88 4.89 -4.61
C SER A 11 14.71 3.81 -5.69
N THR A 12 13.51 3.26 -5.87
CA THR A 12 13.23 2.30 -6.95
C THR A 12 13.09 3.00 -8.30
N ASP A 13 13.08 2.24 -9.40
CA ASP A 13 12.73 2.74 -10.74
C ASP A 13 11.21 2.69 -11.02
N LEU A 14 10.40 2.31 -10.01
CA LEU A 14 8.96 2.16 -10.18
C LEU A 14 8.25 3.51 -10.24
N ASN A 15 7.66 3.81 -11.41
CA ASN A 15 6.77 4.93 -11.57
C ASN A 15 5.36 4.53 -11.10
N VAL A 16 4.88 5.11 -10.00
CA VAL A 16 3.65 4.69 -9.30
C VAL A 16 2.60 5.79 -9.29
N GLY A 17 1.34 5.41 -9.47
CA GLY A 17 0.20 6.26 -9.12
C GLY A 17 0.09 6.43 -7.60
N ARG A 18 -0.43 7.57 -7.17
CA ARG A 18 -0.50 7.93 -5.74
C ARG A 18 -1.49 7.05 -4.95
N LEU A 19 -2.49 6.44 -5.61
CA LEU A 19 -3.36 5.41 -5.02
C LEU A 19 -2.95 4.02 -5.50
N GLY A 20 -2.74 3.12 -4.53
CA GLY A 20 -2.65 1.68 -4.75
C GLY A 20 -3.97 0.99 -4.42
N VAL A 21 -4.16 -0.22 -4.90
CA VAL A 21 -5.39 -0.99 -4.71
C VAL A 21 -5.11 -2.35 -4.07
N ALA A 22 -5.95 -2.75 -3.10
CA ALA A 22 -5.83 -4.04 -2.40
C ALA A 22 -6.92 -5.03 -2.82
N SER A 23 -6.56 -6.31 -2.96
CA SER A 23 -7.47 -7.39 -3.36
C SER A 23 -8.42 -7.86 -2.26
N SER A 24 -8.19 -7.47 -1.01
CA SER A 24 -8.71 -8.20 0.17
C SER A 24 -10.20 -8.06 0.41
N TYR A 25 -10.85 -7.05 -0.14
CA TYR A 25 -12.22 -6.68 0.21
C TYR A 25 -13.29 -7.11 -0.80
N GLY A 26 -12.91 -7.56 -1.99
CA GLY A 26 -13.80 -8.27 -2.90
C GLY A 26 -14.36 -7.47 -4.06
N ALA A 27 -13.82 -6.31 -4.38
CA ALA A 27 -14.18 -5.57 -5.59
C ALA A 27 -14.08 -6.47 -6.85
N PRO A 28 -14.97 -6.31 -7.84
CA PRO A 28 -14.94 -7.05 -9.09
C PRO A 28 -13.76 -6.65 -9.98
N ALA A 29 -13.41 -7.47 -10.98
CA ALA A 29 -12.30 -7.20 -11.89
C ALA A 29 -12.38 -5.82 -12.55
N ARG A 30 -13.57 -5.45 -13.03
CA ARG A 30 -13.83 -4.14 -13.64
C ARG A 30 -13.39 -2.96 -12.76
N ALA A 31 -13.57 -3.06 -11.44
CA ALA A 31 -13.18 -1.98 -10.53
C ALA A 31 -11.65 -1.78 -10.53
N PHE A 32 -10.88 -2.85 -10.57
CA PHE A 32 -9.42 -2.79 -10.66
C PHE A 32 -8.94 -2.34 -12.05
N GLU A 33 -9.63 -2.73 -13.10
CA GLU A 33 -9.33 -2.30 -14.47
C GLU A 33 -9.59 -0.80 -14.63
N GLU A 34 -10.72 -0.27 -14.13
CA GLU A 34 -10.99 1.18 -14.12
C GLU A 34 -9.93 1.94 -13.30
N ALA A 35 -9.53 1.42 -12.15
CA ALA A 35 -8.46 2.04 -11.36
C ALA A 35 -7.12 2.07 -12.11
N PHE A 36 -6.76 0.99 -12.80
CA PHE A 36 -5.55 0.93 -13.60
C PHE A 36 -5.55 1.94 -14.75
N GLU A 37 -6.66 2.08 -15.48
CA GLU A 37 -6.78 3.04 -16.59
C GLU A 37 -6.67 4.51 -16.11
N ILE A 38 -6.98 4.79 -14.84
CA ILE A 38 -6.82 6.12 -14.22
C ILE A 38 -5.40 6.30 -13.62
N GLY A 39 -4.51 5.30 -13.73
CA GLY A 39 -3.12 5.38 -13.25
C GLY A 39 -2.84 4.73 -11.90
N CYS A 40 -3.82 4.09 -11.26
CA CYS A 40 -3.58 3.30 -10.04
C CYS A 40 -2.94 1.96 -10.41
N ASN A 41 -1.64 1.92 -10.53
CA ASN A 41 -0.91 0.74 -11.01
C ASN A 41 -0.26 -0.12 -9.91
N TYR A 42 -0.31 0.28 -8.64
CA TYR A 42 0.23 -0.46 -7.50
C TYR A 42 -0.82 -1.43 -6.95
N PHE A 43 -0.74 -2.70 -7.35
CA PHE A 43 -1.72 -3.75 -7.05
C PHE A 43 -1.24 -4.66 -5.92
N TYR A 44 -1.76 -4.44 -4.73
CA TYR A 44 -1.45 -5.25 -3.55
C TYR A 44 -2.31 -6.52 -3.51
N TRP A 45 -1.70 -7.66 -3.84
CA TRP A 45 -2.36 -8.96 -3.82
C TRP A 45 -2.07 -9.72 -2.53
N GLY A 46 -2.84 -9.38 -1.48
CA GLY A 46 -2.72 -9.95 -0.14
C GLY A 46 -3.73 -11.05 0.19
N SER A 47 -4.62 -11.43 -0.74
CA SER A 47 -5.66 -12.43 -0.48
C SER A 47 -5.88 -13.39 -1.65
N LEU A 48 -5.71 -14.69 -1.37
CA LEU A 48 -6.00 -15.77 -2.33
C LEU A 48 -7.50 -16.02 -2.56
N ARG A 49 -8.35 -15.54 -1.64
CA ARG A 49 -9.80 -15.85 -1.62
C ARG A 49 -10.61 -15.00 -2.59
N LYS A 50 -10.14 -13.80 -2.93
CA LYS A 50 -10.85 -12.84 -3.77
C LYS A 50 -10.36 -12.91 -5.21
N LYS A 51 -11.28 -13.04 -6.17
CA LYS A 51 -10.96 -13.30 -7.58
C LYS A 51 -10.74 -12.05 -8.41
N GLY A 52 -11.43 -10.94 -8.10
CA GLY A 52 -11.51 -9.76 -8.95
C GLY A 52 -10.15 -9.20 -9.39
N MET A 53 -9.23 -8.94 -8.45
CA MET A 53 -7.90 -8.45 -8.82
C MET A 53 -7.11 -9.44 -9.68
N ARG A 54 -7.21 -10.76 -9.42
CA ARG A 54 -6.55 -11.77 -10.25
C ARG A 54 -7.04 -11.72 -11.70
N GLU A 55 -8.33 -11.57 -11.88
CA GLU A 55 -8.95 -11.48 -13.21
C GLU A 55 -8.51 -10.18 -13.90
N ALA A 56 -8.53 -9.07 -13.19
CA ALA A 56 -8.03 -7.78 -13.71
C ALA A 56 -6.55 -7.85 -14.14
N ILE A 57 -5.66 -8.39 -13.29
CA ILE A 57 -4.24 -8.56 -13.64
C ILE A 57 -4.10 -9.36 -14.95
N ARG A 58 -4.80 -10.49 -15.07
CA ARG A 58 -4.75 -11.30 -16.29
C ARG A 58 -5.28 -10.56 -17.51
N HIS A 59 -6.33 -9.75 -17.37
CA HIS A 59 -6.88 -8.93 -18.45
C HIS A 59 -5.90 -7.84 -18.88
N ILE A 60 -5.30 -7.13 -17.92
CA ILE A 60 -4.29 -6.10 -18.17
C ILE A 60 -3.07 -6.68 -18.89
N CYS A 61 -2.58 -7.84 -18.44
CA CYS A 61 -1.44 -8.51 -19.07
C CYS A 61 -1.77 -9.00 -20.49
N ARG A 62 -2.97 -9.53 -20.75
CA ARG A 62 -3.39 -9.92 -22.09
C ARG A 62 -3.50 -8.73 -23.07
N LYS A 63 -3.71 -7.53 -22.55
CA LYS A 63 -3.67 -6.30 -23.34
C LYS A 63 -2.24 -5.78 -23.58
N GLY A 64 -1.19 -6.54 -23.20
CA GLY A 64 0.21 -6.14 -23.35
C GLY A 64 0.68 -5.08 -22.35
N LYS A 65 -0.09 -4.79 -21.28
CA LYS A 65 0.22 -3.72 -20.30
C LYS A 65 0.91 -4.24 -19.03
N ARG A 66 1.60 -5.39 -19.08
CA ARG A 66 2.28 -5.97 -17.89
C ARG A 66 3.30 -5.01 -17.27
N ASP A 67 4.08 -4.33 -18.09
CA ASP A 67 5.20 -3.48 -17.64
C ASP A 67 4.73 -2.18 -16.97
N ALA A 68 3.49 -1.75 -17.24
CA ALA A 68 2.87 -0.63 -16.56
C ALA A 68 2.25 -1.02 -15.20
N LEU A 69 2.13 -2.32 -14.89
CA LEU A 69 1.49 -2.84 -13.69
C LEU A 69 2.52 -3.25 -12.65
N ILE A 70 2.35 -2.81 -11.42
CA ILE A 70 3.19 -3.16 -10.28
C ILE A 70 2.42 -4.13 -9.38
N VAL A 71 2.84 -5.39 -9.37
CA VAL A 71 2.19 -6.46 -8.61
C VAL A 71 2.97 -6.76 -7.33
N VAL A 72 2.33 -6.49 -6.20
CA VAL A 72 2.88 -6.74 -4.87
C VAL A 72 2.29 -8.04 -4.32
N ILE A 73 3.13 -9.01 -4.09
CA ILE A 73 2.73 -10.31 -3.53
C ILE A 73 3.21 -10.41 -2.09
N GLN A 74 2.26 -10.51 -1.16
CA GLN A 74 2.57 -10.62 0.26
C GLN A 74 2.75 -12.07 0.71
N SER A 75 3.76 -12.30 1.56
CA SER A 75 3.92 -13.53 2.34
C SER A 75 3.88 -13.26 3.84
N TYR A 76 3.04 -14.01 4.54
CA TYR A 76 2.98 -14.03 6.02
C TYR A 76 3.81 -15.19 6.61
N SER A 77 4.45 -15.99 5.77
CA SER A 77 5.19 -17.17 6.23
C SER A 77 6.41 -16.78 7.06
N ARG A 78 6.65 -17.54 8.12
CA ARG A 78 7.87 -17.49 8.94
C ARG A 78 8.86 -18.61 8.57
N SER A 79 8.51 -19.42 7.57
CA SER A 79 9.37 -20.44 6.95
C SER A 79 9.84 -19.94 5.58
N ALA A 80 11.14 -19.97 5.33
CA ALA A 80 11.73 -19.57 4.06
C ALA A 80 11.21 -20.40 2.86
N VAL A 81 11.08 -21.72 3.08
CA VAL A 81 10.57 -22.65 2.06
C VAL A 81 9.11 -22.37 1.75
N LEU A 82 8.26 -22.20 2.77
CA LEU A 82 6.84 -21.92 2.58
C LEU A 82 6.61 -20.50 2.00
N MET A 83 7.48 -19.54 2.30
CA MET A 83 7.45 -18.21 1.71
C MET A 83 7.63 -18.30 0.19
N GLU A 84 8.69 -18.95 -0.28
CA GLU A 84 8.93 -19.14 -1.72
C GLU A 84 7.82 -19.96 -2.38
N ALA A 85 7.42 -21.08 -1.77
CA ALA A 85 6.35 -21.93 -2.32
C ALA A 85 5.02 -21.18 -2.45
N SER A 86 4.65 -20.35 -1.45
CA SER A 86 3.45 -19.51 -1.51
C SER A 86 3.55 -18.44 -2.59
N TYR A 87 4.74 -17.85 -2.76
CA TYR A 87 5.00 -16.85 -3.79
C TYR A 87 4.88 -17.44 -5.20
N ARG A 88 5.52 -18.60 -5.46
CA ARG A 88 5.38 -19.34 -6.73
C ARG A 88 3.92 -19.70 -7.04
N ARG A 89 3.18 -20.13 -6.01
CA ARG A 89 1.74 -20.41 -6.17
C ARG A 89 0.95 -19.16 -6.53
N ALA A 90 1.32 -18.02 -5.97
CA ALA A 90 0.72 -16.73 -6.30
C ALA A 90 0.98 -16.36 -7.76
N LEU A 91 2.22 -16.43 -8.23
CA LEU A 91 2.60 -16.18 -9.63
C LEU A 91 1.79 -17.07 -10.58
N LYS A 92 1.74 -18.39 -10.34
CA LYS A 92 0.95 -19.33 -11.15
C LYS A 92 -0.53 -18.94 -11.18
N ARG A 93 -1.11 -18.53 -10.07
CA ARG A 93 -2.51 -18.10 -10.00
C ARG A 93 -2.77 -16.80 -10.74
N LEU A 94 -1.84 -15.89 -10.72
CA LEU A 94 -1.91 -14.62 -11.43
C LEU A 94 -1.62 -14.77 -12.93
N GLY A 95 -0.94 -15.84 -13.34
CA GLY A 95 -0.45 -16.05 -14.72
C GLY A 95 0.74 -15.14 -15.01
N LEU A 96 1.65 -15.02 -14.06
CA LEU A 96 2.83 -14.15 -14.13
C LEU A 96 4.11 -14.97 -13.97
N ASP A 97 5.15 -14.59 -14.68
CA ASP A 97 6.50 -15.15 -14.54
C ASP A 97 7.23 -14.55 -13.35
N TYR A 98 6.97 -13.28 -13.04
CA TYR A 98 7.52 -12.55 -11.90
C TYR A 98 6.49 -11.61 -11.27
N GLY A 99 6.68 -11.29 -9.99
CA GLY A 99 6.02 -10.17 -9.33
C GLY A 99 6.99 -9.01 -9.18
N ASP A 100 6.48 -7.78 -9.07
CA ASP A 100 7.38 -6.64 -8.91
C ASP A 100 7.93 -6.56 -7.49
N VAL A 101 7.08 -6.81 -6.49
CA VAL A 101 7.44 -6.67 -5.08
C VAL A 101 7.10 -7.93 -4.29
N LEU A 102 8.09 -8.49 -3.59
CA LEU A 102 7.86 -9.42 -2.48
C LEU A 102 7.68 -8.64 -1.19
N LEU A 103 6.49 -8.71 -0.58
CA LEU A 103 6.20 -8.06 0.69
C LEU A 103 6.26 -9.05 1.85
N LEU A 104 7.21 -8.85 2.77
CA LEU A 104 7.30 -9.58 4.04
C LEU A 104 6.28 -8.99 5.03
N GLY A 105 5.22 -9.76 5.34
CA GLY A 105 4.05 -9.28 6.09
C GLY A 105 4.19 -9.34 7.61
N PHE A 106 3.87 -8.23 8.28
CA PHE A 106 3.66 -8.04 9.71
C PHE A 106 4.78 -8.56 10.62
N TYR A 107 6.00 -8.10 10.38
CA TYR A 107 7.11 -8.37 11.27
C TYR A 107 7.14 -7.36 12.42
N LYS A 108 7.17 -7.84 13.67
CA LYS A 108 7.29 -7.00 14.88
C LYS A 108 8.76 -6.63 15.18
N ARG A 109 9.69 -7.38 14.63
CA ARG A 109 11.16 -7.24 14.73
C ARG A 109 11.77 -7.66 13.40
N LYS A 110 13.06 -7.41 13.21
CA LYS A 110 13.80 -7.82 12.01
C LYS A 110 13.51 -9.29 11.66
N PRO A 111 13.22 -9.60 10.38
CA PRO A 111 13.06 -10.97 9.93
C PRO A 111 14.33 -11.79 10.17
N PRO A 112 14.23 -13.10 10.50
CA PRO A 112 15.38 -13.98 10.63
C PRO A 112 16.20 -14.05 9.33
N LEU A 113 17.52 -14.18 9.44
CA LEU A 113 18.44 -14.25 8.29
C LEU A 113 18.00 -15.26 7.22
N ARG A 114 17.57 -16.45 7.62
CA ARG A 114 17.05 -17.47 6.69
C ARG A 114 15.90 -16.99 5.79
N ILE A 115 15.06 -16.05 6.28
CA ILE A 115 13.98 -15.46 5.48
C ILE A 115 14.57 -14.44 4.51
N LEU A 116 15.51 -13.61 4.99
CA LEU A 116 16.15 -12.57 4.21
C LEU A 116 17.00 -13.18 3.08
N ASP A 117 17.83 -14.17 3.39
CA ASP A 117 18.66 -14.90 2.41
C ASP A 117 17.81 -15.53 1.31
N ARG A 118 16.65 -16.13 1.70
CA ARG A 118 15.72 -16.69 0.72
C ARG A 118 15.07 -15.59 -0.11
N ALA A 119 14.66 -14.48 0.48
CA ALA A 119 14.08 -13.35 -0.26
C ALA A 119 15.09 -12.76 -1.25
N MET A 120 16.35 -12.58 -0.85
CA MET A 120 17.42 -12.13 -1.74
C MET A 120 17.72 -13.13 -2.84
N THR A 121 17.70 -14.44 -2.54
CA THR A 121 17.81 -15.50 -3.56
C THR A 121 16.67 -15.42 -4.58
N MET A 122 15.45 -15.16 -4.13
CA MET A 122 14.29 -15.00 -5.03
C MET A 122 14.44 -13.76 -5.92
N LYS A 123 14.93 -12.64 -5.36
CA LYS A 123 15.25 -11.41 -6.11
C LYS A 123 16.34 -11.68 -7.16
N ALA A 124 17.44 -12.32 -6.78
CA ALA A 124 18.54 -12.68 -7.70
C ALA A 124 18.10 -13.61 -8.84
N LYS A 125 17.11 -14.48 -8.60
CA LYS A 125 16.49 -15.36 -9.62
C LYS A 125 15.44 -14.67 -10.48
N GLY A 126 15.23 -13.35 -10.32
CA GLY A 126 14.23 -12.60 -11.08
C GLY A 126 12.78 -12.92 -10.73
N MET A 127 12.52 -13.63 -9.63
CA MET A 127 11.15 -13.91 -9.20
C MET A 127 10.43 -12.66 -8.70
N CYS A 128 11.16 -11.73 -8.08
CA CYS A 128 10.70 -10.39 -7.71
C CYS A 128 11.81 -9.37 -8.00
N ARG A 129 11.42 -8.12 -8.23
CA ARG A 129 12.36 -7.01 -8.49
C ARG A 129 12.77 -6.32 -7.20
N TYR A 130 11.83 -6.16 -6.28
CA TYR A 130 11.97 -5.38 -5.05
C TYR A 130 11.52 -6.16 -3.82
N LEU A 131 12.14 -5.84 -2.67
CA LEU A 131 11.79 -6.38 -1.37
C LEU A 131 11.12 -5.30 -0.53
N ALA A 132 9.93 -5.60 -0.03
CA ALA A 132 9.19 -4.75 0.90
C ALA A 132 8.97 -5.43 2.25
N ILE A 133 8.77 -4.63 3.29
CA ILE A 133 8.38 -5.12 4.61
C ILE A 133 7.23 -4.29 5.19
N SER A 134 6.33 -4.93 5.91
CA SER A 134 5.31 -4.25 6.71
C SER A 134 5.45 -4.56 8.19
N SER A 135 5.21 -3.53 9.01
CA SER A 135 5.22 -3.64 10.46
C SER A 135 4.16 -2.76 11.10
N HIS A 136 3.67 -3.18 12.27
CA HIS A 136 2.93 -2.31 13.19
C HIS A 136 3.87 -1.65 14.22
N ASN A 137 5.10 -2.16 14.38
CA ASN A 137 6.14 -1.53 15.17
C ASN A 137 6.85 -0.48 14.31
N ARG A 138 6.51 0.79 14.51
CA ARG A 138 7.05 1.91 13.72
C ARG A 138 8.52 2.17 13.97
N GLN A 139 9.02 1.88 15.17
CA GLN A 139 10.44 2.04 15.53
C GLN A 139 11.37 1.08 14.78
N LEU A 140 10.80 -0.01 14.21
CA LEU A 140 11.57 -0.94 13.38
C LEU A 140 12.04 -0.30 12.06
N PHE A 141 11.26 0.59 11.46
CA PHE A 141 11.59 1.14 10.15
C PHE A 141 12.88 1.98 10.12
N PRO A 142 13.16 2.86 11.12
CA PRO A 142 14.44 3.55 11.20
C PRO A 142 15.66 2.62 11.30
N GLU A 143 15.52 1.47 11.96
CA GLU A 143 16.58 0.47 12.04
C GLU A 143 16.81 -0.20 10.68
N LEU A 144 15.72 -0.62 10.03
CA LEU A 144 15.77 -1.30 8.73
C LEU A 144 16.22 -0.37 7.58
N ALA A 145 15.96 0.93 7.69
CA ALA A 145 16.39 1.92 6.70
C ALA A 145 17.92 2.05 6.60
N LYS A 146 18.66 1.63 7.64
CA LYS A 146 20.12 1.64 7.65
C LYS A 146 20.77 0.46 6.89
N GLU A 147 19.95 -0.50 6.45
CA GLU A 147 20.44 -1.79 5.97
C GLU A 147 20.45 -1.94 4.43
N ASP A 148 20.05 -0.94 3.66
CA ASP A 148 19.97 -0.97 2.18
C ASP A 148 19.32 -2.24 1.55
N MET A 149 18.66 -3.04 2.39
CA MET A 149 18.08 -4.33 1.98
C MET A 149 16.64 -4.19 1.49
N TYR A 150 15.92 -3.21 2.04
CA TYR A 150 14.50 -3.03 1.77
C TYR A 150 14.27 -1.85 0.86
N ASP A 151 13.66 -2.11 -0.26
CA ASP A 151 13.34 -1.10 -1.26
C ASP A 151 12.06 -0.31 -0.91
N ILE A 152 11.13 -0.94 -0.14
CA ILE A 152 9.80 -0.36 0.15
C ILE A 152 9.36 -0.71 1.57
N PHE A 153 8.81 0.28 2.28
CA PHE A 153 8.15 0.11 3.57
C PHE A 153 6.63 0.28 3.46
N HIS A 154 5.89 -0.74 3.90
CA HIS A 154 4.46 -0.62 4.11
C HIS A 154 4.20 -0.17 5.54
N VAL A 155 3.74 1.06 5.71
CA VAL A 155 3.59 1.74 7.01
C VAL A 155 2.11 1.97 7.31
N ARG A 156 1.67 1.59 8.52
CA ARG A 156 0.32 1.93 8.97
C ARG A 156 0.26 3.42 9.32
N TYR A 157 -0.49 4.18 8.50
CA TYR A 157 -0.67 5.61 8.71
C TYR A 157 -2.09 6.04 8.34
N SER A 158 -2.73 6.83 9.20
CA SER A 158 -4.06 7.42 9.01
C SER A 158 -4.24 8.55 10.01
N ALA A 159 -5.33 9.32 9.91
CA ALA A 159 -5.67 10.36 10.87
C ALA A 159 -5.71 9.84 12.33
N ALA A 160 -6.17 8.59 12.54
CA ALA A 160 -6.20 7.94 13.85
C ALA A 160 -4.87 7.28 14.27
N HIS A 161 -3.92 7.05 13.35
CA HIS A 161 -2.65 6.38 13.61
C HIS A 161 -1.49 7.21 13.07
N ARG A 162 -1.25 8.38 13.69
CA ARG A 162 -0.26 9.36 13.23
C ARG A 162 1.18 9.17 13.75
N GLY A 163 1.43 8.17 14.59
CA GLY A 163 2.77 7.97 15.17
C GLY A 163 3.90 7.81 14.16
N ALA A 164 3.61 7.47 12.88
CA ALA A 164 4.61 7.46 11.84
C ALA A 164 5.20 8.86 11.54
N GLU A 165 4.45 9.94 11.80
CA GLU A 165 4.92 11.33 11.62
C GLU A 165 6.17 11.64 12.49
N THR A 166 6.31 10.98 13.63
CA THR A 166 7.41 11.18 14.58
C THR A 166 8.35 9.99 14.68
N GLU A 167 7.85 8.77 14.51
CA GLU A 167 8.60 7.54 14.79
C GLU A 167 9.19 6.88 13.52
N THR A 168 8.76 7.28 12.31
CA THR A 168 9.21 6.65 11.06
C THR A 168 9.67 7.68 10.03
N PHE A 169 8.79 8.58 9.61
CA PHE A 169 9.03 9.45 8.47
C PHE A 169 10.26 10.37 8.60
N PRO A 170 10.59 10.95 9.78
CA PRO A 170 11.80 11.77 9.93
C PRO A 170 13.10 11.00 9.70
N PHE A 171 13.08 9.68 9.89
CA PHE A 171 14.26 8.82 9.81
C PHE A 171 14.40 8.11 8.45
N VAL A 172 13.42 8.29 7.56
CA VAL A 172 13.36 7.61 6.23
C VAL A 172 13.28 8.69 5.16
N GLN A 173 14.33 9.50 5.09
CA GLN A 173 14.43 10.64 4.17
C GLN A 173 15.68 10.55 3.30
N GLY A 174 15.78 11.45 2.32
CA GLY A 174 16.92 11.55 1.43
C GLY A 174 16.73 10.83 0.10
N ARG A 175 17.73 10.92 -0.76
CA ARG A 175 17.67 10.45 -2.16
C ARG A 175 17.57 8.92 -2.27
N HIS A 176 18.14 8.19 -1.33
CA HIS A 176 18.19 6.72 -1.33
C HIS A 176 17.19 6.09 -0.33
N ARG A 177 16.15 6.83 0.07
CA ARG A 177 15.15 6.31 0.99
C ARG A 177 14.31 5.19 0.36
N PRO A 178 13.86 4.21 1.16
CA PRO A 178 12.82 3.28 0.74
C PRO A 178 11.52 4.00 0.34
N GLY A 179 10.78 3.43 -0.60
CA GLY A 179 9.44 3.91 -0.93
C GLY A 179 8.47 3.71 0.24
N ILE A 180 7.63 4.69 0.51
CA ILE A 180 6.65 4.65 1.61
C ILE A 180 5.25 4.40 1.07
N VAL A 181 4.73 3.21 1.36
CA VAL A 181 3.37 2.80 1.02
C VAL A 181 2.52 2.74 2.29
N SER A 182 1.50 3.59 2.37
CA SER A 182 0.61 3.62 3.53
C SER A 182 -0.57 2.68 3.36
N TYR A 183 -1.01 2.06 4.44
CA TYR A 183 -2.21 1.22 4.51
C TYR A 183 -3.09 1.57 5.71
N THR A 184 -4.34 1.10 5.71
CA THR A 184 -5.38 1.36 6.73
C THR A 184 -5.77 2.82 6.90
N ALA A 185 -5.79 3.61 5.82
CA ALA A 185 -6.14 5.02 5.83
C ALA A 185 -7.51 5.30 6.48
N THR A 186 -8.50 4.41 6.30
CA THR A 186 -9.84 4.52 6.89
C THR A 186 -9.98 3.86 8.28
N ARG A 187 -8.89 3.32 8.86
CA ARG A 187 -8.95 2.51 10.10
C ARG A 187 -9.97 1.37 9.99
N TRP A 188 -9.90 0.59 8.89
CA TRP A 188 -10.87 -0.48 8.56
C TRP A 188 -12.34 -0.02 8.55
N GLY A 189 -12.59 1.22 8.18
CA GLY A 189 -13.93 1.84 8.18
C GLY A 189 -14.27 2.59 9.46
N GLY A 190 -13.49 2.47 10.53
CA GLY A 190 -13.77 3.13 11.80
C GLY A 190 -13.79 4.66 11.74
N LEU A 191 -13.07 5.27 10.79
CA LEU A 191 -13.12 6.71 10.51
C LEU A 191 -14.32 7.12 9.67
N LEU A 192 -15.05 6.17 9.09
CA LEU A 192 -16.22 6.41 8.23
C LEU A 192 -17.54 6.20 8.98
N ASP A 193 -17.47 5.68 10.20
CA ASP A 193 -18.66 5.38 11.00
C ASP A 193 -19.03 6.60 11.86
N GLN A 194 -20.24 7.15 11.61
CA GLN A 194 -20.75 8.30 12.34
C GLN A 194 -20.80 8.08 13.86
N LYS A 195 -20.98 6.85 14.31
CA LYS A 195 -21.01 6.49 15.73
C LYS A 195 -19.68 6.72 16.46
N ASN A 196 -18.58 6.78 15.72
CA ASN A 196 -17.24 7.00 16.26
C ASN A 196 -16.82 8.48 16.24
N MET A 197 -17.70 9.39 15.76
CA MET A 197 -17.34 10.80 15.59
C MET A 197 -17.52 11.60 16.89
N PRO A 198 -16.74 12.69 17.04
CA PRO A 198 -17.01 13.66 18.09
C PRO A 198 -18.44 14.23 17.99
N PRO A 199 -19.06 14.63 19.11
CA PRO A 199 -20.37 15.29 19.07
C PRO A 199 -20.40 16.49 18.11
N GLY A 200 -21.39 16.51 17.22
CA GLY A 200 -21.56 17.58 16.22
C GLY A 200 -20.66 17.47 14.99
N GLU A 201 -19.75 16.48 14.92
CA GLU A 201 -18.86 16.31 13.80
C GLU A 201 -19.38 15.24 12.82
N ALA A 202 -19.42 15.54 11.54
CA ALA A 202 -19.78 14.57 10.50
C ALA A 202 -18.62 13.63 10.19
N ALA A 203 -18.92 12.35 9.95
CA ALA A 203 -17.89 11.39 9.52
C ALA A 203 -17.24 11.80 8.19
N PRO A 204 -15.92 11.73 8.07
CA PRO A 204 -15.23 11.99 6.82
C PRO A 204 -15.55 10.90 5.79
N SER A 205 -15.44 11.24 4.52
CA SER A 205 -15.48 10.26 3.43
C SER A 205 -14.19 9.42 3.38
N ALA A 206 -14.24 8.28 2.69
CA ALA A 206 -13.02 7.50 2.40
C ALA A 206 -12.00 8.33 1.61
N THR A 207 -12.49 9.17 0.70
CA THR A 207 -11.68 10.12 -0.09
C THR A 207 -10.91 11.08 0.82
N ASP A 208 -11.54 11.64 1.86
CA ASP A 208 -10.86 12.53 2.81
C ASP A 208 -9.77 11.80 3.59
N CYS A 209 -10.02 10.53 3.96
CA CYS A 209 -9.01 9.69 4.62
C CYS A 209 -7.79 9.44 3.73
N TYR A 210 -7.98 9.17 2.44
CA TYR A 210 -6.88 8.96 1.49
C TYR A 210 -6.13 10.26 1.22
N ARG A 211 -6.85 11.38 1.04
CA ARG A 211 -6.27 12.72 0.89
C ARG A 211 -5.43 13.10 2.09
N PHE A 212 -5.90 12.85 3.31
CA PHE A 212 -5.13 13.08 4.53
C PHE A 212 -3.79 12.36 4.48
N VAL A 213 -3.79 11.08 4.14
CA VAL A 213 -2.57 10.26 4.07
C VAL A 213 -1.61 10.77 2.99
N LEU A 214 -2.12 11.02 1.79
CA LEU A 214 -1.33 11.47 0.65
C LEU A 214 -0.87 12.93 0.75
N SER A 215 -1.48 13.75 1.60
CA SER A 215 -1.02 15.11 1.89
C SER A 215 0.29 15.13 2.70
N HIS A 216 0.70 14.00 3.30
CA HIS A 216 1.99 13.93 3.96
C HIS A 216 3.11 13.67 2.94
N PRO A 217 4.15 14.53 2.86
CA PRO A 217 5.17 14.48 1.80
C PRO A 217 6.02 13.21 1.79
N ALA A 218 6.13 12.50 2.93
CA ALA A 218 6.86 11.24 3.02
C ALA A 218 6.12 10.06 2.39
N VAL A 219 4.81 10.17 2.11
CA VAL A 219 4.00 9.05 1.60
C VAL A 219 3.99 9.08 0.07
N ASP A 220 4.48 8.01 -0.55
CA ASP A 220 4.46 7.85 -2.01
C ASP A 220 3.13 7.29 -2.50
N VAL A 221 2.62 6.23 -1.84
CA VAL A 221 1.39 5.54 -2.23
C VAL A 221 0.49 5.31 -1.02
N CYS A 222 -0.82 5.55 -1.18
CA CYS A 222 -1.84 5.13 -0.22
C CYS A 222 -2.65 3.97 -0.77
N ILE A 223 -2.69 2.83 -0.07
CA ILE A 223 -3.47 1.66 -0.51
C ILE A 223 -4.93 1.82 -0.09
N THR A 224 -5.84 1.70 -1.07
CA THR A 224 -7.29 1.60 -0.87
C THR A 224 -7.78 0.16 -0.96
N GLY A 225 -8.89 -0.15 -0.27
CA GLY A 225 -9.47 -1.50 -0.24
C GLY A 225 -10.99 -1.48 -0.48
N PRO A 226 -11.46 -1.22 -1.71
CA PRO A 226 -12.88 -1.16 -2.04
C PRO A 226 -13.51 -2.55 -2.05
N LYS A 227 -14.80 -2.62 -1.71
CA LYS A 227 -15.62 -3.84 -1.76
C LYS A 227 -16.35 -4.00 -3.09
N ASN A 228 -16.59 -2.90 -3.78
CA ASN A 228 -17.35 -2.85 -5.02
C ASN A 228 -16.87 -1.71 -5.92
N LEU A 229 -17.49 -1.58 -7.09
CA LEU A 229 -17.15 -0.57 -8.09
C LEU A 229 -17.42 0.86 -7.60
N GLU A 230 -18.51 1.09 -6.88
CA GLU A 230 -18.87 2.41 -6.36
C GLU A 230 -17.82 2.92 -5.36
N GLN A 231 -17.40 2.09 -4.41
CA GLN A 231 -16.35 2.43 -3.45
C GLN A 231 -15.00 2.65 -4.14
N MET A 232 -14.71 1.91 -5.22
CA MET A 232 -13.52 2.17 -6.04
C MET A 232 -13.58 3.56 -6.65
N ARG A 233 -14.68 3.91 -7.32
CA ARG A 233 -14.87 5.24 -7.93
C ARG A 233 -14.82 6.36 -6.90
N GLN A 234 -15.40 6.15 -5.72
CA GLN A 234 -15.27 7.09 -4.61
C GLN A 234 -13.80 7.29 -4.19
N ALA A 235 -13.04 6.21 -4.07
CA ALA A 235 -11.62 6.29 -3.74
C ALA A 235 -10.81 7.03 -4.82
N LEU A 236 -11.10 6.79 -6.10
CA LEU A 236 -10.42 7.42 -7.24
C LEU A 236 -10.60 8.94 -7.28
N ARG A 237 -11.71 9.48 -6.77
CA ARG A 237 -11.90 10.94 -6.62
C ARG A 237 -10.80 11.62 -5.78
N THR A 238 -10.06 10.86 -5.00
CA THR A 238 -8.89 11.36 -4.25
C THR A 238 -7.88 12.01 -5.19
N LEU A 239 -7.69 11.46 -6.39
CA LEU A 239 -6.72 11.93 -7.37
C LEU A 239 -7.13 13.30 -7.90
N ASP A 240 -8.40 13.48 -8.25
CA ASP A 240 -8.94 14.74 -8.81
C ASP A 240 -8.97 15.87 -7.77
N LEU A 241 -9.27 15.54 -6.51
CA LEU A 241 -9.41 16.53 -5.44
C LEU A 241 -8.07 16.99 -4.86
N GLY A 242 -6.99 16.25 -5.09
CA GLY A 242 -5.65 16.59 -4.60
C GLY A 242 -5.53 16.67 -3.08
N PRO A 243 -4.49 17.31 -2.54
CA PRO A 243 -4.22 17.37 -1.11
C PRO A 243 -5.30 18.12 -0.32
N LEU A 244 -5.41 17.81 0.97
CA LEU A 244 -6.24 18.59 1.88
C LEU A 244 -5.58 19.94 2.18
N GLY A 245 -6.39 21.01 2.20
CA GLY A 245 -5.98 22.29 2.74
C GLY A 245 -5.77 22.23 4.26
N ARG A 246 -5.24 23.32 4.84
CA ARG A 246 -4.91 23.39 6.27
C ARG A 246 -6.10 23.04 7.19
N GLU A 247 -7.26 23.61 6.93
CA GLU A 247 -8.47 23.34 7.74
C GLU A 247 -8.90 21.87 7.64
N GLY A 248 -8.86 21.27 6.45
CA GLY A 248 -9.16 19.85 6.24
C GLY A 248 -8.19 18.94 6.99
N LEU A 249 -6.89 19.26 7.00
CA LEU A 249 -5.89 18.52 7.75
C LEU A 249 -6.11 18.62 9.27
N GLU A 250 -6.41 19.82 9.77
CA GLU A 250 -6.71 20.06 11.19
C GLU A 250 -7.98 19.32 11.62
N ARG A 251 -9.03 19.39 10.81
CA ARG A 251 -10.29 18.63 11.01
C ARG A 251 -10.01 17.14 11.11
N MET A 252 -9.29 16.57 10.14
CA MET A 252 -8.95 15.14 10.13
C MET A 252 -8.10 14.73 11.35
N ARG A 253 -7.18 15.59 11.80
CA ARG A 253 -6.38 15.38 13.02
C ARG A 253 -7.23 15.34 14.28
N LYS A 254 -8.21 16.23 14.42
CA LYS A 254 -9.16 16.25 15.54
C LYS A 254 -10.00 14.99 15.58
N ILE A 255 -10.62 14.61 14.43
CA ILE A 255 -11.39 13.38 14.30
C ILE A 255 -10.54 12.17 14.64
N GLY A 256 -9.35 12.08 14.05
CA GLY A 256 -8.44 10.96 14.25
C GLY A 256 -7.98 10.79 15.70
N ALA A 257 -7.73 11.87 16.41
CA ALA A 257 -7.38 11.86 17.83
C ALA A 257 -8.55 11.29 18.68
N TYR A 258 -9.75 11.74 18.42
CA TYR A 258 -10.97 11.25 19.11
C TYR A 258 -11.22 9.77 18.84
N VAL A 259 -11.18 9.34 17.57
CA VAL A 259 -11.45 7.94 17.17
C VAL A 259 -10.36 6.97 17.66
N ARG A 260 -9.17 7.48 17.96
CA ARG A 260 -8.07 6.65 18.49
C ARG A 260 -8.38 6.16 19.91
N GLY A 261 -9.06 6.96 20.72
CA GLY A 261 -9.35 6.70 22.14
C GLY A 261 -8.16 7.05 23.00
#